data_c9760cebaae6eb0dcedb453d9c7ccf12
#
_entry.id   c9760cebaae6eb0dcedb453d9c7ccf12
#
_cell.length_a   1.000
_cell.length_b   1.000
_cell.length_c   1.000
_cell.angle_alpha   90.00
_cell.angle_beta   90.00
_cell.angle_gamma   90.00
#
_symmetry.space_group_name_H-M   'P 1'
#
loop_
_entity.id
_entity.type
_entity.pdbx_description
1 polymer ?
#
loop_
_entity_poly.entity_id
_entity_poly.type
_entity_poly.pdbx_seq_one_letter_code
_entity_poly.pdbx_strand_id
1 'polypeptide(L)'
;MKLHLKKSIILGLAITGLASCESMLETEPITSISADTALKTYLGVEAALNGAYAALRGPEGYTGSPGAATYYGREMVIYPELLADNVRNVNPGTCSCRGSAQLVNQAGSHLNIWEAAYTVITKSNLVIDAIDQVEDASDAQKAAIKAQALFLRGYTYFDLVKVYSYNPNHIQEGFDLGVPLVLEGVDDYTKVEFPERAKVNEVYAQIETDLLQALDFFERAQGSSPQAPFYATKGATHALLSRLYLYLGNDRYDESVLHAGEAISSGVGTFQETPESYVSMWEQPSNPESMFELQFASTAELPQNPNDNTLQAYYQQINIGSTRVGYGDVVVADNLLEQFEAGDARREVMVDYVRSDGENVIETNKFQGSKGSFGFDNVPMIRISEIYLNRAESYARSGFEGEALIDLNLIRNRAGLADISATGEDLIEAILKERRLELAFEGHRFFDLTRLGKNIPKETIATIPFSDYRILAPLPLNELDVNTNLIPNPKY
;
A
#
# COMPACT_ATOMS: atom_id res chain seq x y z
N MET A 1 22.75 5.21 -80.59
CA MET A 1 21.67 6.08 -80.10
C MET A 1 20.55 5.32 -79.35
N LYS A 2 20.28 4.05 -79.59
CA LYS A 2 19.22 3.28 -78.89
C LYS A 2 19.59 2.71 -77.55
N LEU A 3 20.88 2.63 -77.18
CA LEU A 3 21.34 2.05 -75.89
C LEU A 3 21.38 3.06 -74.73
N HIS A 4 21.60 4.33 -75.05
CA HIS A 4 21.62 5.40 -74.01
C HIS A 4 20.21 5.80 -73.52
N LEU A 5 19.22 5.69 -74.39
CA LEU A 5 17.84 6.01 -74.09
C LEU A 5 17.21 4.99 -73.09
N LYS A 6 17.60 3.70 -73.17
CA LYS A 6 17.12 2.65 -72.24
C LYS A 6 17.72 2.78 -70.85
N LYS A 7 18.99 3.24 -70.70
CA LYS A 7 19.64 3.48 -69.38
C LYS A 7 19.06 4.70 -68.70
N SER A 8 18.70 5.76 -69.40
CA SER A 8 18.08 6.95 -68.84
C SER A 8 16.64 6.71 -68.36
N ILE A 9 15.90 5.84 -69.00
CA ILE A 9 14.53 5.46 -68.56
C ILE A 9 14.57 4.56 -67.36
N ILE A 10 15.54 3.65 -67.20
CA ILE A 10 15.70 2.79 -66.07
C ILE A 10 16.18 3.61 -64.80
N LEU A 11 17.04 4.61 -65.06
CA LEU A 11 17.49 5.50 -63.93
C LEU A 11 16.36 6.45 -63.48
N GLY A 12 15.50 6.93 -64.39
CA GLY A 12 14.33 7.72 -64.05
C GLY A 12 13.26 6.96 -63.28
N LEU A 13 13.04 5.66 -63.59
CA LEU A 13 12.11 4.81 -62.83
C LEU A 13 12.65 4.41 -61.45
N ALA A 14 13.98 4.33 -61.24
CA ALA A 14 14.59 4.03 -59.95
C ALA A 14 14.53 5.22 -58.96
N ILE A 15 14.49 6.45 -59.48
CA ILE A 15 14.43 7.65 -58.63
C ILE A 15 12.99 7.97 -58.17
N THR A 16 11.97 7.57 -58.95
CA THR A 16 10.56 7.74 -58.53
C THR A 16 10.06 6.67 -57.57
N GLY A 17 10.82 5.59 -57.35
CA GLY A 17 10.49 4.54 -56.40
C GLY A 17 10.92 4.84 -54.94
N LEU A 18 11.70 5.92 -54.71
CA LEU A 18 12.18 6.30 -53.38
C LEU A 18 11.30 7.38 -52.67
N ALA A 19 10.27 7.87 -53.32
CA ALA A 19 9.24 8.70 -52.70
C ALA A 19 8.08 7.82 -52.21
N SER A 20 8.39 6.75 -51.47
CA SER A 20 7.39 5.90 -50.83
C SER A 20 7.07 6.48 -49.46
N CYS A 21 5.88 6.96 -49.36
CA CYS A 21 5.09 7.30 -48.19
C CYS A 21 5.68 6.93 -46.83
N GLU A 22 6.26 7.87 -46.13
CA GLU A 22 6.48 7.80 -44.66
C GLU A 22 5.15 7.60 -43.91
N SER A 23 4.03 8.07 -44.48
CA SER A 23 2.69 7.95 -43.89
C SER A 23 2.06 6.55 -43.92
N MET A 24 2.68 5.54 -44.56
CA MET A 24 2.18 4.16 -44.59
C MET A 24 2.80 3.27 -43.48
N LEU A 25 3.76 3.76 -42.73
CA LEU A 25 4.42 3.04 -41.60
C LEU A 25 3.86 3.45 -40.26
N GLU A 26 3.08 4.52 -40.18
CA GLU A 26 2.32 4.88 -39.01
C GLU A 26 0.94 4.19 -39.02
N THR A 27 0.91 2.89 -38.87
CA THR A 27 -0.34 2.19 -38.55
C THR A 27 -0.53 2.32 -37.04
N GLU A 28 -1.36 3.29 -36.64
CA GLU A 28 -1.94 3.22 -35.31
C GLU A 28 -2.66 1.87 -35.18
N PRO A 29 -2.43 1.13 -34.09
CA PRO A 29 -3.13 -0.13 -33.83
C PRO A 29 -4.65 0.15 -33.83
N ILE A 30 -5.40 -0.45 -34.71
CA ILE A 30 -6.87 -0.27 -34.83
C ILE A 30 -7.60 -0.70 -33.55
N THR A 31 -6.92 -1.37 -32.63
CA THR A 31 -7.44 -1.91 -31.35
C THR A 31 -6.92 -1.21 -30.10
N SER A 32 -6.02 -0.22 -30.22
CA SER A 32 -5.54 0.57 -29.09
C SER A 32 -5.60 2.05 -29.42
N ILE A 33 -6.28 2.82 -28.57
CA ILE A 33 -6.26 4.29 -28.62
C ILE A 33 -4.88 4.71 -28.07
N SER A 34 -4.16 5.60 -28.77
CA SER A 34 -2.91 6.15 -28.23
C SER A 34 -3.17 6.86 -26.90
N ALA A 35 -2.21 6.81 -25.96
CA ALA A 35 -2.33 7.49 -24.67
C ALA A 35 -2.68 8.97 -24.83
N ASP A 36 -2.04 9.65 -25.78
CA ASP A 36 -2.31 11.03 -26.18
C ASP A 36 -3.77 11.31 -26.59
N THR A 37 -4.43 10.35 -27.20
CA THR A 37 -5.83 10.49 -27.61
C THR A 37 -6.77 10.13 -26.48
N ALA A 38 -6.45 9.09 -25.71
CA ALA A 38 -7.25 8.65 -24.57
C ALA A 38 -7.33 9.73 -23.48
N LEU A 39 -6.22 10.38 -23.15
CA LEU A 39 -6.14 11.37 -22.07
C LEU A 39 -6.75 12.75 -22.43
N LYS A 40 -7.31 12.93 -23.64
CA LYS A 40 -8.00 14.16 -24.06
C LYS A 40 -9.47 14.21 -23.64
N THR A 41 -10.04 13.13 -23.14
CA THR A 41 -11.43 13.06 -22.72
C THR A 41 -11.57 12.73 -21.23
N TYR A 42 -12.67 13.19 -20.62
CA TYR A 42 -12.96 12.84 -19.23
C TYR A 42 -12.97 11.34 -18.97
N LEU A 43 -13.64 10.58 -19.83
CA LEU A 43 -13.74 9.13 -19.72
C LEU A 43 -12.35 8.44 -19.82
N GLY A 44 -11.48 8.95 -20.68
CA GLY A 44 -10.13 8.41 -20.81
C GLY A 44 -9.24 8.68 -19.59
N VAL A 45 -9.33 9.89 -19.04
CA VAL A 45 -8.59 10.23 -17.81
C VAL A 45 -9.16 9.47 -16.59
N GLU A 46 -10.49 9.30 -16.52
CA GLU A 46 -11.12 8.46 -15.49
C GLU A 46 -10.66 6.99 -15.59
N ALA A 47 -10.56 6.46 -16.80
CA ALA A 47 -10.03 5.11 -17.04
C ALA A 47 -8.55 4.99 -16.62
N ALA A 48 -7.74 6.03 -16.87
CA ALA A 48 -6.34 6.07 -16.43
C ALA A 48 -6.24 6.11 -14.88
N LEU A 49 -7.10 6.87 -14.21
CA LEU A 49 -7.21 6.88 -12.76
C LEU A 49 -7.60 5.49 -12.22
N ASN A 50 -8.59 4.83 -12.82
CA ASN A 50 -8.97 3.46 -12.46
C ASN A 50 -7.80 2.49 -12.66
N GLY A 51 -6.96 2.72 -13.68
CA GLY A 51 -5.70 2.00 -13.88
C GLY A 51 -4.69 2.23 -12.75
N ALA A 52 -4.64 3.42 -12.15
CA ALA A 52 -3.80 3.69 -10.96
C ALA A 52 -4.31 2.94 -9.72
N TYR A 53 -5.62 2.91 -9.49
CA TYR A 53 -6.22 2.07 -8.43
C TYR A 53 -5.95 0.57 -8.66
N ALA A 54 -6.08 0.10 -9.91
CA ALA A 54 -5.79 -1.29 -10.24
C ALA A 54 -4.33 -1.68 -9.93
N ALA A 55 -3.38 -0.78 -10.16
CA ALA A 55 -1.97 -1.01 -9.87
C ALA A 55 -1.66 -1.20 -8.37
N LEU A 56 -2.54 -0.76 -7.45
CA LEU A 56 -2.41 -1.07 -6.03
C LEU A 56 -2.51 -2.57 -5.74
N ARG A 57 -3.15 -3.36 -6.58
CA ARG A 57 -3.20 -4.84 -6.45
C ARG A 57 -1.87 -5.49 -6.77
N GLY A 58 -1.12 -4.89 -7.67
CA GLY A 58 0.14 -5.36 -8.23
C GLY A 58 0.23 -5.09 -9.73
N PRO A 59 1.35 -5.43 -10.39
CA PRO A 59 1.55 -5.19 -11.82
C PRO A 59 0.47 -5.85 -12.68
N GLU A 60 0.08 -5.18 -13.75
CA GLU A 60 -0.81 -5.74 -14.76
C GLU A 60 -0.17 -6.98 -15.40
N GLY A 61 -0.96 -8.05 -15.54
CA GLY A 61 -0.47 -9.32 -16.08
C GLY A 61 0.26 -10.19 -15.04
N TYR A 62 0.08 -9.92 -13.76
CA TYR A 62 0.60 -10.75 -12.70
C TYR A 62 0.18 -12.21 -12.87
N THR A 63 1.13 -13.04 -13.31
CA THR A 63 0.90 -14.46 -13.66
C THR A 63 1.01 -15.39 -12.46
N GLY A 64 1.11 -14.86 -11.24
CA GLY A 64 1.32 -15.67 -10.05
C GLY A 64 2.68 -16.36 -10.01
N SER A 65 3.63 -15.91 -10.84
CA SER A 65 5.00 -16.44 -10.76
C SER A 65 5.59 -16.17 -9.39
N PRO A 66 6.21 -17.15 -8.75
CA PRO A 66 6.96 -16.94 -7.53
C PRO A 66 7.98 -15.80 -7.73
N GLY A 67 7.90 -14.76 -6.89
CA GLY A 67 8.80 -13.61 -6.97
C GLY A 67 8.28 -12.40 -7.75
N ALA A 68 7.12 -12.49 -8.44
CA ALA A 68 6.48 -11.28 -8.94
C ALA A 68 5.93 -10.47 -7.77
N ALA A 69 6.43 -9.24 -7.59
CA ALA A 69 6.01 -8.36 -6.52
C ALA A 69 4.54 -7.96 -6.72
N THR A 70 3.72 -8.15 -5.71
CA THR A 70 2.41 -7.52 -5.63
C THR A 70 2.54 -6.30 -4.72
N TYR A 71 1.53 -5.45 -4.63
CA TYR A 71 1.56 -4.32 -3.72
C TYR A 71 0.69 -4.65 -2.49
N TYR A 72 -0.51 -4.09 -2.41
CA TYR A 72 -1.44 -4.43 -1.32
C TYR A 72 -2.11 -5.79 -1.47
N GLY A 73 -2.01 -6.42 -2.64
CA GLY A 73 -2.45 -7.81 -2.78
C GLY A 73 -1.71 -8.79 -1.86
N ARG A 74 -0.51 -8.41 -1.37
CA ARG A 74 0.30 -9.27 -0.48
C ARG A 74 1.38 -8.51 0.29
N GLU A 75 2.32 -7.84 -0.41
CA GLU A 75 3.58 -7.36 0.15
C GLU A 75 3.38 -6.44 1.35
N MET A 76 2.54 -5.43 1.25
CA MET A 76 2.34 -4.44 2.31
C MET A 76 1.55 -4.96 3.51
N VAL A 77 0.97 -6.17 3.41
CA VAL A 77 0.25 -6.82 4.51
C VAL A 77 1.08 -7.93 5.14
N ILE A 78 1.57 -8.89 4.34
CA ILE A 78 2.26 -10.08 4.85
C ILE A 78 3.68 -9.79 5.32
N TYR A 79 4.47 -9.04 4.51
CA TYR A 79 5.89 -8.86 4.82
C TYR A 79 6.14 -8.00 6.06
N PRO A 80 5.43 -6.90 6.33
CA PRO A 80 5.63 -6.15 7.57
C PRO A 80 5.29 -6.95 8.83
N GLU A 81 4.38 -7.91 8.73
CA GLU A 81 4.09 -8.83 9.85
C GLU A 81 5.23 -9.83 10.06
N LEU A 82 5.78 -10.41 8.97
CA LEU A 82 6.94 -11.31 9.03
C LEU A 82 8.23 -10.62 9.45
N LEU A 83 8.44 -9.38 8.98
CA LEU A 83 9.58 -8.55 9.38
C LEU A 83 9.50 -8.10 10.84
N ALA A 84 8.31 -8.16 11.46
CA ALA A 84 8.05 -7.86 12.86
C ALA A 84 7.92 -9.12 13.74
N ASP A 85 6.97 -9.14 14.68
CA ASP A 85 6.82 -10.11 15.74
C ASP A 85 5.37 -10.56 16.02
N ASN A 86 4.43 -10.27 15.11
CA ASN A 86 3.03 -10.71 15.26
C ASN A 86 2.79 -12.12 14.71
N VAL A 87 3.63 -12.55 13.78
CA VAL A 87 3.50 -13.85 13.11
C VAL A 87 4.83 -14.59 13.09
N ARG A 88 4.75 -15.91 12.94
CA ARG A 88 5.90 -16.76 12.65
C ARG A 88 5.68 -17.55 11.36
N ASN A 89 6.75 -17.94 10.70
CA ASN A 89 6.71 -18.82 9.56
C ASN A 89 6.92 -20.26 10.03
N VAL A 90 6.00 -21.15 9.72
CA VAL A 90 6.06 -22.58 10.10
C VAL A 90 6.66 -23.47 9.01
N ASN A 91 7.09 -22.88 7.89
CA ASN A 91 7.65 -23.66 6.78
C ASN A 91 8.84 -22.97 6.10
N PRO A 92 9.88 -22.60 6.87
CA PRO A 92 10.95 -21.72 6.41
C PRO A 92 11.84 -22.29 5.29
N GLY A 93 11.71 -23.60 5.00
CA GLY A 93 12.59 -24.30 4.04
C GLY A 93 11.97 -24.61 2.69
N THR A 94 10.70 -24.36 2.46
CA THR A 94 10.00 -24.96 1.32
C THR A 94 10.01 -24.16 0.03
N CYS A 95 10.21 -22.87 0.06
CA CYS A 95 10.47 -22.06 -1.13
C CYS A 95 10.82 -20.63 -0.73
N SER A 96 12.04 -20.20 -1.01
CA SER A 96 12.47 -18.81 -0.83
C SER A 96 11.65 -17.80 -1.66
N CYS A 97 10.93 -18.28 -2.68
CA CYS A 97 10.07 -17.50 -3.54
C CYS A 97 8.71 -17.13 -2.89
N ARG A 98 8.35 -17.73 -1.76
CA ARG A 98 7.04 -17.50 -1.13
C ARG A 98 7.00 -16.27 -0.23
N GLY A 99 8.11 -15.59 0.00
CA GLY A 99 8.13 -14.44 0.91
C GLY A 99 7.77 -14.77 2.36
N SER A 100 7.03 -15.87 2.58
CA SER A 100 6.63 -16.34 3.91
C SER A 100 7.82 -16.77 4.80
N ALA A 101 8.99 -16.99 4.22
CA ALA A 101 10.22 -17.27 4.94
C ALA A 101 11.00 -15.98 5.33
N GLN A 102 10.53 -14.82 4.91
CA GLN A 102 11.27 -13.58 5.10
C GLN A 102 11.18 -13.08 6.54
N LEU A 103 12.29 -13.16 7.25
CA LEU A 103 12.39 -12.66 8.63
C LEU A 103 13.16 -11.33 8.73
N VAL A 104 13.96 -11.00 7.73
CA VAL A 104 14.74 -9.77 7.60
C VAL A 104 14.86 -9.39 6.12
N ASN A 105 15.00 -8.11 5.82
CA ASN A 105 15.35 -7.68 4.47
C ASN A 105 16.78 -8.08 4.15
N GLN A 106 16.98 -8.66 2.98
CA GLN A 106 18.32 -9.05 2.50
C GLN A 106 18.33 -9.07 0.97
N ALA A 107 19.52 -9.01 0.37
CA ALA A 107 19.65 -9.11 -1.08
C ALA A 107 18.97 -10.38 -1.61
N GLY A 108 18.10 -10.23 -2.60
CA GLY A 108 17.36 -11.33 -3.23
C GLY A 108 16.12 -11.82 -2.46
N SER A 109 15.86 -11.33 -1.23
CA SER A 109 14.64 -11.61 -0.47
C SER A 109 14.34 -10.45 0.48
N HIS A 110 13.42 -9.59 0.11
CA HIS A 110 13.06 -8.38 0.85
C HIS A 110 11.63 -7.95 0.53
N LEU A 111 11.10 -7.06 1.35
CA LEU A 111 9.87 -6.33 1.02
C LEU A 111 10.14 -5.49 -0.23
N ASN A 112 9.46 -5.82 -1.33
CA ASN A 112 9.67 -5.17 -2.62
C ASN A 112 8.35 -4.66 -3.19
N ILE A 113 8.19 -3.34 -3.16
CA ILE A 113 7.03 -2.65 -3.74
C ILE A 113 7.43 -1.66 -4.85
N TRP A 114 8.71 -1.55 -5.18
CA TRP A 114 9.26 -0.48 -6.01
C TRP A 114 8.54 -0.32 -7.34
N GLU A 115 8.54 -1.39 -8.15
CA GLU A 115 7.93 -1.36 -9.48
C GLU A 115 6.42 -1.06 -9.43
N ALA A 116 5.70 -1.74 -8.53
CA ALA A 116 4.26 -1.54 -8.38
C ALA A 116 3.93 -0.12 -7.89
N ALA A 117 4.68 0.41 -6.94
CA ALA A 117 4.51 1.75 -6.41
C ALA A 117 4.79 2.82 -7.47
N TYR A 118 5.92 2.73 -8.19
CA TYR A 118 6.21 3.68 -9.27
C TYR A 118 5.22 3.57 -10.44
N THR A 119 4.62 2.41 -10.66
CA THR A 119 3.49 2.26 -11.63
C THR A 119 2.28 3.09 -11.19
N VAL A 120 1.91 3.06 -9.90
CA VAL A 120 0.82 3.91 -9.36
C VAL A 120 1.18 5.39 -9.51
N ILE A 121 2.40 5.78 -9.15
CA ILE A 121 2.88 7.17 -9.25
C ILE A 121 2.82 7.67 -10.70
N THR A 122 3.35 6.91 -11.65
CA THR A 122 3.36 7.28 -13.07
C THR A 122 1.95 7.46 -13.61
N LYS A 123 1.04 6.51 -13.31
CA LYS A 123 -0.37 6.62 -13.72
C LYS A 123 -1.05 7.83 -13.07
N SER A 124 -0.78 8.10 -11.80
CA SER A 124 -1.30 9.27 -11.08
C SER A 124 -0.81 10.57 -11.68
N ASN A 125 0.48 10.66 -12.04
CA ASN A 125 1.07 11.83 -12.70
C ASN A 125 0.40 12.11 -14.04
N LEU A 126 0.21 11.09 -14.89
CA LEU A 126 -0.49 11.23 -16.17
C LEU A 126 -1.91 11.80 -15.99
N VAL A 127 -2.62 11.35 -14.94
CA VAL A 127 -3.96 11.87 -14.62
C VAL A 127 -3.88 13.34 -14.16
N ILE A 128 -2.94 13.68 -13.27
CA ILE A 128 -2.76 15.04 -12.74
C ILE A 128 -2.47 16.04 -13.86
N ASP A 129 -1.60 15.66 -14.80
CA ASP A 129 -1.16 16.52 -15.90
C ASP A 129 -2.26 16.67 -16.96
N ALA A 130 -3.02 15.60 -17.25
CA ALA A 130 -4.00 15.61 -18.33
C ALA A 130 -5.34 16.25 -17.94
N ILE A 131 -5.80 16.09 -16.68
CA ILE A 131 -7.19 16.41 -16.31
C ILE A 131 -7.55 17.89 -16.49
N ASP A 132 -6.61 18.79 -16.30
CA ASP A 132 -6.84 20.23 -16.45
C ASP A 132 -7.10 20.62 -17.92
N GLN A 133 -6.60 19.84 -18.87
CA GLN A 133 -6.73 20.06 -20.32
C GLN A 133 -7.99 19.44 -20.92
N VAL A 134 -8.73 18.64 -20.17
CA VAL A 134 -9.97 17.98 -20.65
C VAL A 134 -11.07 19.02 -20.82
N GLU A 135 -11.71 19.06 -21.99
CA GLU A 135 -12.75 20.06 -22.31
C GLU A 135 -14.18 19.57 -22.00
N ASP A 136 -14.38 18.24 -21.98
CA ASP A 136 -15.70 17.59 -21.81
C ASP A 136 -16.05 17.26 -20.34
N ALA A 137 -15.37 17.90 -19.38
CA ALA A 137 -15.63 17.75 -17.95
C ALA A 137 -15.90 19.08 -17.25
N SER A 138 -16.81 19.06 -16.27
CA SER A 138 -17.02 20.21 -15.38
C SER A 138 -15.85 20.39 -14.42
N ASP A 139 -15.67 21.61 -13.87
CA ASP A 139 -14.62 21.89 -12.90
C ASP A 139 -14.71 20.98 -11.65
N ALA A 140 -15.92 20.63 -11.21
CA ALA A 140 -16.14 19.71 -10.11
C ALA A 140 -15.67 18.27 -10.44
N GLN A 141 -15.90 17.79 -11.65
CA GLN A 141 -15.43 16.49 -12.11
C GLN A 141 -13.90 16.47 -12.23
N LYS A 142 -13.31 17.52 -12.81
CA LYS A 142 -11.86 17.67 -12.88
C LYS A 142 -11.22 17.66 -11.48
N ALA A 143 -11.81 18.42 -10.57
CA ALA A 143 -11.34 18.48 -9.18
C ALA A 143 -11.42 17.10 -8.50
N ALA A 144 -12.53 16.36 -8.68
CA ALA A 144 -12.69 15.02 -8.11
C ALA A 144 -11.62 14.02 -8.60
N ILE A 145 -11.31 14.04 -9.89
CA ILE A 145 -10.28 13.18 -10.49
C ILE A 145 -8.89 13.57 -9.98
N LYS A 146 -8.58 14.87 -9.98
CA LYS A 146 -7.26 15.37 -9.56
C LYS A 146 -6.99 15.10 -8.09
N ALA A 147 -8.00 15.28 -7.22
CA ALA A 147 -7.90 14.97 -5.80
C ALA A 147 -7.51 13.51 -5.55
N GLN A 148 -8.16 12.58 -6.25
CA GLN A 148 -7.89 11.16 -6.12
C GLN A 148 -6.48 10.79 -6.61
N ALA A 149 -6.05 11.35 -7.73
CA ALA A 149 -4.70 11.09 -8.26
C ALA A 149 -3.60 11.62 -7.32
N LEU A 150 -3.79 12.81 -6.73
CA LEU A 150 -2.89 13.36 -5.71
C LEU A 150 -2.87 12.51 -4.44
N PHE A 151 -4.03 12.04 -3.97
CA PHE A 151 -4.11 11.11 -2.84
C PHE A 151 -3.31 9.83 -3.12
N LEU A 152 -3.50 9.20 -4.29
CA LEU A 152 -2.80 7.97 -4.65
C LEU A 152 -1.29 8.19 -4.72
N ARG A 153 -0.83 9.31 -5.28
CA ARG A 153 0.59 9.65 -5.35
C ARG A 153 1.18 9.84 -3.95
N GLY A 154 0.55 10.63 -3.12
CA GLY A 154 0.97 10.86 -1.74
C GLY A 154 0.97 9.57 -0.90
N TYR A 155 -0.09 8.75 -1.01
CA TYR A 155 -0.17 7.46 -0.35
C TYR A 155 1.00 6.55 -0.74
N THR A 156 1.27 6.47 -2.03
CA THR A 156 2.29 5.58 -2.57
C THR A 156 3.71 6.03 -2.22
N TYR A 157 4.00 7.33 -2.24
CA TYR A 157 5.28 7.86 -1.74
C TYR A 157 5.46 7.59 -0.26
N PHE A 158 4.38 7.64 0.53
CA PHE A 158 4.46 7.31 1.94
C PHE A 158 4.83 5.84 2.18
N ASP A 159 4.31 4.92 1.38
CA ASP A 159 4.72 3.53 1.45
C ASP A 159 6.17 3.32 1.02
N LEU A 160 6.59 3.94 -0.09
CA LEU A 160 7.98 3.86 -0.55
C LEU A 160 8.97 4.34 0.51
N VAL A 161 8.72 5.51 1.13
CA VAL A 161 9.64 6.07 2.12
C VAL A 161 9.69 5.22 3.39
N LYS A 162 8.60 4.57 3.79
CA LYS A 162 8.59 3.62 4.93
C LYS A 162 9.42 2.37 4.67
N VAL A 163 9.46 1.89 3.43
CA VAL A 163 10.13 0.64 3.05
C VAL A 163 11.63 0.86 2.79
N TYR A 164 11.98 1.95 2.11
CA TYR A 164 13.34 2.15 1.59
C TYR A 164 14.15 3.21 2.33
N SER A 165 13.60 3.83 3.38
CA SER A 165 14.25 4.93 4.09
C SER A 165 14.06 4.83 5.60
N TYR A 166 14.96 5.46 6.36
CA TYR A 166 14.74 5.65 7.78
C TYR A 166 13.61 6.66 8.02
N ASN A 167 12.92 6.52 9.16
CA ASN A 167 12.03 7.59 9.61
C ASN A 167 12.85 8.88 9.86
N PRO A 168 12.36 10.07 9.53
CA PRO A 168 13.11 11.31 9.68
C PRO A 168 13.59 11.59 11.11
N ASN A 169 12.89 11.05 12.13
CA ASN A 169 13.28 11.20 13.54
C ASN A 169 14.34 10.20 14.01
N HIS A 170 14.68 9.20 13.18
CA HIS A 170 15.54 8.08 13.57
C HIS A 170 16.60 7.75 12.52
N ILE A 171 17.15 8.79 11.87
CA ILE A 171 18.23 8.65 10.89
C ILE A 171 19.45 7.96 11.52
N GLN A 172 19.99 6.93 10.85
CA GLN A 172 21.18 6.22 11.29
C GLN A 172 22.40 6.67 10.49
N GLU A 173 23.52 6.91 11.20
CA GLU A 173 24.83 7.25 10.62
C GLU A 173 24.79 8.41 9.58
N GLY A 174 23.78 9.30 9.68
CA GLY A 174 23.59 10.41 8.75
C GLY A 174 23.04 10.03 7.37
N PHE A 175 22.59 8.79 7.18
CA PHE A 175 22.00 8.34 5.92
C PHE A 175 20.52 8.80 5.84
N ASP A 176 20.28 9.95 5.24
CA ASP A 176 19.00 10.66 5.15
C ASP A 176 18.34 10.59 3.77
N LEU A 177 18.75 9.60 2.93
CA LEU A 177 18.17 9.43 1.60
C LEU A 177 16.79 8.78 1.66
N GLY A 178 15.85 9.43 0.97
CA GLY A 178 14.49 8.97 0.69
C GLY A 178 14.43 8.11 -0.57
N VAL A 179 13.51 8.43 -1.46
CA VAL A 179 13.32 7.80 -2.77
C VAL A 179 13.30 8.86 -3.87
N PRO A 180 13.52 8.51 -5.14
CA PRO A 180 13.36 9.46 -6.24
C PRO A 180 11.96 10.07 -6.29
N LEU A 181 11.87 11.40 -6.43
CA LEU A 181 10.61 12.09 -6.67
C LEU A 181 10.38 12.24 -8.18
N VAL A 182 9.39 11.53 -8.70
CA VAL A 182 8.91 11.62 -10.09
C VAL A 182 7.52 12.25 -10.04
N LEU A 183 7.42 13.52 -10.43
CA LEU A 183 6.21 14.34 -10.24
C LEU A 183 5.49 14.66 -11.54
N GLU A 184 6.07 14.34 -12.67
CA GLU A 184 5.51 14.56 -14.02
C GLU A 184 5.16 13.23 -14.67
N GLY A 185 4.09 13.22 -15.48
CA GLY A 185 3.69 12.07 -16.27
C GLY A 185 4.64 11.86 -17.45
N VAL A 186 5.06 10.63 -17.68
CA VAL A 186 5.89 10.27 -18.83
C VAL A 186 5.03 9.56 -19.86
N ASP A 187 4.74 10.21 -20.96
CA ASP A 187 4.00 9.72 -22.12
C ASP A 187 4.91 9.27 -23.27
N ASP A 188 6.19 9.63 -23.22
CA ASP A 188 7.22 9.39 -24.23
C ASP A 188 8.49 8.85 -23.58
N TYR A 189 8.90 7.64 -23.95
CA TYR A 189 10.10 6.99 -23.42
C TYR A 189 11.40 7.78 -23.65
N THR A 190 11.42 8.71 -24.61
CA THR A 190 12.58 9.57 -24.87
C THR A 190 12.76 10.69 -23.81
N LYS A 191 11.72 10.93 -23.00
CA LYS A 191 11.69 11.94 -21.95
C LYS A 191 11.92 11.34 -20.55
N VAL A 192 12.23 10.04 -20.47
CA VAL A 192 12.49 9.39 -19.17
C VAL A 192 13.70 10.00 -18.51
N GLU A 193 13.51 10.54 -17.33
CA GLU A 193 14.58 11.05 -16.48
C GLU A 193 15.02 9.98 -15.47
N PHE A 194 16.29 10.06 -15.05
CA PHE A 194 16.87 9.19 -14.04
C PHE A 194 17.25 10.01 -12.80
N PRO A 195 16.26 10.43 -11.99
CA PRO A 195 16.51 11.27 -10.84
C PRO A 195 17.30 10.52 -9.76
N GLU A 196 18.09 11.26 -9.01
CA GLU A 196 18.68 10.78 -7.76
C GLU A 196 17.62 10.63 -6.67
N ARG A 197 17.98 10.01 -5.55
CA ARG A 197 17.11 9.93 -4.38
C ARG A 197 16.99 11.31 -3.72
N ALA A 198 15.77 11.76 -3.50
CA ALA A 198 15.50 12.93 -2.68
C ALA A 198 15.84 12.65 -1.19
N LYS A 199 16.04 13.69 -0.40
CA LYS A 199 16.15 13.55 1.05
C LYS A 199 14.84 13.05 1.65
N VAL A 200 14.92 12.29 2.74
CA VAL A 200 13.72 11.76 3.39
C VAL A 200 12.72 12.85 3.75
N ASN A 201 13.20 13.99 4.27
CA ASN A 201 12.32 15.12 4.61
C ASN A 201 11.66 15.75 3.37
N GLU A 202 12.32 15.76 2.22
CA GLU A 202 11.74 16.26 0.96
C GLU A 202 10.63 15.34 0.46
N VAL A 203 10.79 14.02 0.62
CA VAL A 203 9.73 13.05 0.30
C VAL A 203 8.53 13.25 1.22
N TYR A 204 8.73 13.40 2.53
CA TYR A 204 7.64 13.67 3.46
C TYR A 204 6.92 15.00 3.17
N ALA A 205 7.67 16.05 2.81
CA ALA A 205 7.09 17.34 2.41
C ALA A 205 6.27 17.22 1.11
N GLN A 206 6.71 16.39 0.14
CA GLN A 206 5.94 16.15 -1.08
C GLN A 206 4.64 15.38 -0.79
N ILE A 207 4.69 14.37 0.10
CA ILE A 207 3.49 13.63 0.53
C ILE A 207 2.48 14.58 1.17
N GLU A 208 2.94 15.44 2.09
CA GLU A 208 2.10 16.46 2.74
C GLU A 208 1.49 17.40 1.71
N THR A 209 2.29 17.88 0.76
CA THR A 209 1.84 18.76 -0.33
C THR A 209 0.74 18.13 -1.17
N ASP A 210 0.93 16.87 -1.59
CA ASP A 210 -0.04 16.14 -2.40
C ASP A 210 -1.37 15.96 -1.65
N LEU A 211 -1.31 15.59 -0.37
CA LEU A 211 -2.51 15.33 0.43
C LEU A 211 -3.27 16.61 0.78
N LEU A 212 -2.58 17.71 1.09
CA LEU A 212 -3.22 19.00 1.34
C LEU A 212 -3.86 19.55 0.06
N GLN A 213 -3.20 19.41 -1.08
CA GLN A 213 -3.79 19.76 -2.37
C GLN A 213 -5.00 18.86 -2.71
N ALA A 214 -4.94 17.56 -2.39
CA ALA A 214 -6.07 16.68 -2.57
C ALA A 214 -7.29 17.15 -1.78
N LEU A 215 -7.11 17.60 -0.53
CA LEU A 215 -8.21 18.18 0.27
C LEU A 215 -8.83 19.40 -0.40
N ASP A 216 -8.02 20.36 -0.89
CA ASP A 216 -8.49 21.55 -1.59
C ASP A 216 -9.31 21.17 -2.85
N PHE A 217 -8.84 20.17 -3.61
CA PHE A 217 -9.57 19.69 -4.78
C PHE A 217 -10.85 18.93 -4.40
N PHE A 218 -10.88 18.16 -3.31
CA PHE A 218 -12.12 17.54 -2.81
C PHE A 218 -13.15 18.57 -2.38
N GLU A 219 -12.75 19.72 -1.82
CA GLU A 219 -13.66 20.83 -1.52
C GLU A 219 -14.31 21.41 -2.79
N ARG A 220 -13.56 21.50 -3.88
CA ARG A 220 -14.06 21.99 -5.18
C ARG A 220 -14.90 20.95 -5.94
N ALA A 221 -14.77 19.67 -5.58
CA ALA A 221 -15.44 18.53 -6.22
C ALA A 221 -16.92 18.38 -5.83
N GLN A 222 -17.55 19.37 -5.24
CA GLN A 222 -18.92 19.32 -4.70
C GLN A 222 -19.92 18.67 -5.67
N GLY A 223 -20.57 17.60 -5.22
CA GLY A 223 -21.53 16.83 -6.01
C GLY A 223 -20.92 15.77 -6.96
N SER A 224 -19.60 15.65 -7.00
CA SER A 224 -18.86 14.64 -7.76
C SER A 224 -18.01 13.75 -6.83
N SER A 225 -18.50 13.46 -5.64
CA SER A 225 -17.79 12.66 -4.64
C SER A 225 -17.61 11.21 -5.10
N PRO A 226 -16.38 10.67 -5.00
CA PRO A 226 -16.13 9.27 -5.29
C PRO A 226 -16.81 8.35 -4.27
N GLN A 227 -17.03 7.09 -4.66
CA GLN A 227 -17.67 6.09 -3.82
C GLN A 227 -16.71 5.51 -2.77
N ALA A 228 -16.92 5.84 -1.50
CA ALA A 228 -16.24 5.20 -0.39
C ALA A 228 -16.65 3.72 -0.25
N PRO A 229 -15.79 2.86 0.27
CA PRO A 229 -14.38 3.07 0.63
C PRO A 229 -13.39 2.76 -0.51
N PHE A 230 -13.87 2.44 -1.72
CA PHE A 230 -13.03 1.92 -2.81
C PHE A 230 -12.23 2.98 -3.55
N TYR A 231 -12.64 4.23 -3.40
CA TYR A 231 -11.96 5.38 -3.97
C TYR A 231 -11.57 6.36 -2.88
N ALA A 232 -10.50 7.11 -3.12
CA ALA A 232 -10.06 8.15 -2.21
C ALA A 232 -11.15 9.21 -2.03
N THR A 233 -11.36 9.61 -0.78
CA THR A 233 -12.34 10.62 -0.37
C THR A 233 -11.65 11.67 0.49
N LYS A 234 -12.34 12.78 0.75
CA LYS A 234 -11.88 13.78 1.72
C LYS A 234 -11.59 13.13 3.09
N GLY A 235 -12.50 12.26 3.59
CA GLY A 235 -12.33 11.56 4.86
C GLY A 235 -11.11 10.63 4.87
N ALA A 236 -10.89 9.86 3.80
CA ALA A 236 -9.71 9.02 3.66
C ALA A 236 -8.42 9.84 3.58
N THR A 237 -8.47 11.04 2.96
CA THR A 237 -7.30 11.95 2.89
C THR A 237 -6.95 12.50 4.26
N HIS A 238 -7.93 12.93 5.06
CA HIS A 238 -7.71 13.31 6.45
C HIS A 238 -7.15 12.14 7.28
N ALA A 239 -7.64 10.92 7.09
CA ALA A 239 -7.14 9.74 7.75
C ALA A 239 -5.66 9.47 7.44
N LEU A 240 -5.26 9.60 6.17
CA LEU A 240 -3.87 9.45 5.75
C LEU A 240 -2.97 10.57 6.28
N LEU A 241 -3.45 11.82 6.32
CA LEU A 241 -2.73 12.94 6.95
C LEU A 241 -2.53 12.70 8.45
N SER A 242 -3.53 12.18 9.16
CA SER A 242 -3.35 11.81 10.55
C SER A 242 -2.22 10.79 10.74
N ARG A 243 -2.16 9.75 9.89
CA ARG A 243 -1.07 8.77 9.88
C ARG A 243 0.28 9.41 9.55
N LEU A 244 0.33 10.29 8.55
CA LEU A 244 1.55 10.99 8.14
C LEU A 244 2.12 11.82 9.30
N TYR A 245 1.29 12.62 9.96
CA TYR A 245 1.71 13.48 11.05
C TYR A 245 2.09 12.70 12.32
N LEU A 246 1.44 11.57 12.57
CA LEU A 246 1.87 10.64 13.63
C LEU A 246 3.29 10.10 13.35
N TYR A 247 3.62 9.80 12.09
CA TYR A 247 4.96 9.33 11.69
C TYR A 247 6.02 10.42 11.73
N LEU A 248 5.64 11.67 11.42
CA LEU A 248 6.51 12.84 11.60
C LEU A 248 6.78 13.12 13.08
N GLY A 249 5.80 12.89 13.94
CA GLY A 249 5.96 13.02 15.38
C GLY A 249 6.34 14.42 15.85
N ASN A 250 7.02 14.52 17.00
CA ASN A 250 7.52 15.77 17.58
C ASN A 250 6.44 16.88 17.67
N ASP A 251 6.62 17.98 16.96
CA ASP A 251 5.71 19.13 16.91
C ASP A 251 4.52 18.95 15.96
N ARG A 252 4.35 17.77 15.35
CA ARG A 252 3.28 17.49 14.37
C ARG A 252 2.13 16.64 14.95
N TYR A 253 2.12 16.39 16.26
CA TYR A 253 1.02 15.62 16.88
C TYR A 253 -0.31 16.38 16.87
N ASP A 254 -0.30 17.72 16.97
CA ASP A 254 -1.51 18.52 16.94
C ASP A 254 -2.21 18.43 15.58
N GLU A 255 -1.46 18.41 14.47
CA GLU A 255 -1.99 18.18 13.14
C GLU A 255 -2.52 16.73 12.98
N SER A 256 -1.84 15.74 13.58
CA SER A 256 -2.35 14.37 13.62
C SER A 256 -3.71 14.30 14.31
N VAL A 257 -3.87 14.97 15.44
CA VAL A 257 -5.15 15.07 16.19
C VAL A 257 -6.23 15.76 15.35
N LEU A 258 -5.90 16.91 14.75
CA LEU A 258 -6.83 17.67 13.91
C LEU A 258 -7.37 16.79 12.77
N HIS A 259 -6.46 16.19 12.01
CA HIS A 259 -6.85 15.40 10.84
C HIS A 259 -7.53 14.07 11.23
N ALA A 260 -7.19 13.47 12.36
CA ALA A 260 -7.94 12.34 12.90
C ALA A 260 -9.38 12.73 13.26
N GLY A 261 -9.58 13.89 13.89
CA GLY A 261 -10.91 14.43 14.19
C GLY A 261 -11.75 14.65 12.94
N GLU A 262 -11.18 15.28 11.90
CA GLU A 262 -11.84 15.48 10.60
C GLU A 262 -12.17 14.15 9.90
N ALA A 263 -11.28 13.18 9.95
CA ALA A 263 -11.48 11.86 9.38
C ALA A 263 -12.65 11.14 10.07
N ILE A 264 -12.67 11.11 11.39
CA ILE A 264 -13.75 10.48 12.19
C ILE A 264 -15.09 11.15 11.92
N SER A 265 -15.12 12.48 11.83
CA SER A 265 -16.37 13.24 11.59
C SER A 265 -16.86 13.17 10.14
N SER A 266 -16.04 12.68 9.21
CA SER A 266 -16.39 12.60 7.79
C SER A 266 -17.53 11.62 7.47
N GLY A 267 -17.80 10.66 8.34
CA GLY A 267 -18.77 9.59 8.12
C GLY A 267 -18.29 8.51 7.14
N VAL A 268 -17.01 8.54 6.73
CA VAL A 268 -16.38 7.48 5.95
C VAL A 268 -15.80 6.43 6.90
N GLY A 269 -16.20 5.18 6.72
CA GLY A 269 -15.93 4.12 7.70
C GLY A 269 -16.84 4.24 8.94
N THR A 270 -17.35 3.12 9.40
CA THR A 270 -18.26 3.06 10.56
C THR A 270 -17.64 2.22 11.65
N PHE A 271 -17.29 2.86 12.76
CA PHE A 271 -16.73 2.16 13.91
C PHE A 271 -17.71 1.08 14.41
N GLN A 272 -17.21 -0.13 14.59
CA GLN A 272 -17.99 -1.25 15.09
C GLN A 272 -17.94 -1.23 16.62
N GLU A 273 -19.11 -1.03 17.26
CA GLU A 273 -19.15 -0.66 18.70
C GLU A 273 -19.16 -1.85 19.65
N THR A 274 -19.40 -3.08 19.16
CA THR A 274 -19.51 -4.27 20.03
C THR A 274 -18.53 -5.37 19.65
N PRO A 275 -18.21 -6.29 20.58
CA PRO A 275 -17.39 -7.46 20.30
C PRO A 275 -17.89 -8.26 19.09
N GLU A 276 -19.19 -8.51 19.01
CA GLU A 276 -19.80 -9.31 17.95
C GLU A 276 -19.73 -8.57 16.59
N SER A 277 -19.92 -7.25 16.58
CA SER A 277 -19.79 -6.46 15.34
C SER A 277 -18.35 -6.42 14.83
N TYR A 278 -17.35 -6.40 15.74
CA TYR A 278 -15.94 -6.52 15.35
C TYR A 278 -15.64 -7.86 14.69
N VAL A 279 -16.09 -8.96 15.26
CA VAL A 279 -15.84 -10.28 14.68
C VAL A 279 -16.53 -10.41 13.33
N SER A 280 -17.81 -10.04 13.25
CA SER A 280 -18.59 -10.17 12.02
C SER A 280 -18.19 -9.24 10.89
N MET A 281 -17.50 -8.11 11.17
CA MET A 281 -17.03 -7.21 10.11
C MET A 281 -16.00 -7.87 9.17
N TRP A 282 -15.23 -8.86 9.66
CA TRP A 282 -14.25 -9.60 8.87
C TRP A 282 -14.88 -10.68 7.96
N GLU A 283 -16.17 -10.96 8.15
CA GLU A 283 -16.94 -11.85 7.28
C GLU A 283 -17.63 -11.13 6.13
N GLN A 284 -17.58 -9.78 6.12
CA GLN A 284 -18.29 -9.00 5.13
C GLN A 284 -17.46 -8.79 3.86
N PRO A 285 -18.10 -8.72 2.69
CA PRO A 285 -17.42 -8.47 1.41
C PRO A 285 -16.64 -7.16 1.33
N SER A 286 -17.00 -6.18 2.15
CA SER A 286 -16.29 -4.92 2.38
C SER A 286 -16.32 -4.64 3.87
N ASN A 287 -15.17 -4.30 4.45
CA ASN A 287 -15.08 -4.05 5.88
C ASN A 287 -15.75 -2.70 6.22
N PRO A 288 -16.77 -2.67 7.10
CA PRO A 288 -17.50 -1.44 7.41
C PRO A 288 -16.64 -0.35 8.07
N GLU A 289 -15.54 -0.70 8.71
CA GLU A 289 -14.58 0.27 9.25
C GLU A 289 -13.64 0.87 8.19
N SER A 290 -13.65 0.36 6.96
CA SER A 290 -12.77 0.84 5.90
C SER A 290 -13.06 2.29 5.53
N MET A 291 -12.06 3.13 5.64
CA MET A 291 -12.03 4.50 5.11
C MET A 291 -11.40 4.53 3.71
N PHE A 292 -10.48 3.61 3.46
CA PHE A 292 -9.93 3.32 2.14
C PHE A 292 -9.64 1.82 2.04
N GLU A 293 -10.16 1.19 0.96
CA GLU A 293 -10.13 -0.27 0.79
C GLU A 293 -9.78 -0.63 -0.65
N LEU A 294 -8.78 -1.49 -0.83
CA LEU A 294 -8.45 -2.05 -2.12
C LEU A 294 -9.52 -3.07 -2.53
N GLN A 295 -10.24 -2.75 -3.60
CA GLN A 295 -11.28 -3.61 -4.13
C GLN A 295 -10.74 -4.65 -5.11
N PHE A 296 -11.20 -5.89 -4.95
CA PHE A 296 -11.19 -6.91 -5.98
C PHE A 296 -12.64 -7.08 -6.46
N ALA A 297 -13.00 -6.50 -7.59
CA ALA A 297 -14.39 -6.48 -8.07
C ALA A 297 -14.86 -7.85 -8.58
N SER A 298 -13.94 -8.66 -9.07
CA SER A 298 -14.21 -10.01 -9.56
C SER A 298 -13.04 -10.97 -9.31
N THR A 299 -13.29 -12.25 -9.38
CA THR A 299 -12.23 -13.29 -9.28
C THR A 299 -11.22 -13.23 -10.42
N ALA A 300 -11.53 -12.55 -11.54
CA ALA A 300 -10.59 -12.33 -12.64
C ALA A 300 -9.45 -11.36 -12.27
N GLU A 301 -9.62 -10.56 -11.22
CA GLU A 301 -8.60 -9.64 -10.69
C GLU A 301 -7.68 -10.30 -9.66
N LEU A 302 -7.99 -11.52 -9.23
CA LEU A 302 -7.12 -12.30 -8.37
C LEU A 302 -5.89 -12.80 -9.15
N PRO A 303 -4.77 -13.10 -8.46
CA PRO A 303 -3.63 -13.78 -9.06
C PRO A 303 -4.08 -15.05 -9.80
N GLN A 304 -3.36 -15.42 -10.87
CA GLN A 304 -3.65 -16.61 -11.68
C GLN A 304 -3.80 -17.90 -10.87
N ASN A 305 -3.08 -17.99 -9.75
CA ASN A 305 -3.22 -19.06 -8.79
C ASN A 305 -3.59 -18.48 -7.42
N PRO A 306 -4.87 -18.20 -7.14
CA PRO A 306 -5.30 -17.61 -5.88
C PRO A 306 -5.00 -18.51 -4.67
N ASN A 307 -4.86 -19.82 -4.87
CA ASN A 307 -4.47 -20.77 -3.81
C ASN A 307 -3.05 -20.54 -3.27
N ASP A 308 -2.23 -19.82 -4.01
CA ASP A 308 -0.81 -19.63 -3.70
C ASP A 308 -0.41 -18.19 -3.45
N ASN A 309 -1.24 -17.19 -3.84
CA ASN A 309 -0.78 -15.81 -3.95
C ASN A 309 -1.73 -14.75 -3.36
N THR A 310 -2.76 -15.18 -2.63
CA THR A 310 -3.67 -14.26 -1.92
C THR A 310 -3.33 -14.18 -0.43
N LEU A 311 -3.82 -13.17 0.27
CA LEU A 311 -3.62 -13.04 1.72
C LEU A 311 -4.13 -14.27 2.46
N GLN A 312 -5.32 -14.76 2.08
CA GLN A 312 -5.86 -15.99 2.66
C GLN A 312 -4.91 -17.18 2.47
N ALA A 313 -4.30 -17.32 1.30
CA ALA A 313 -3.40 -18.43 1.01
C ALA A 313 -2.16 -18.45 1.92
N TYR A 314 -1.67 -17.32 2.36
CA TYR A 314 -0.55 -17.23 3.30
C TYR A 314 -0.96 -17.46 4.75
N TYR A 315 -2.11 -16.92 5.15
CA TYR A 315 -2.60 -16.99 6.53
C TYR A 315 -3.36 -18.27 6.85
N GLN A 316 -3.94 -18.93 5.85
CA GLN A 316 -4.81 -20.08 6.09
C GLN A 316 -4.49 -21.28 5.19
N GLN A 317 -4.73 -22.47 5.75
CA GLN A 317 -4.79 -23.71 5.01
C GLN A 317 -6.16 -24.36 5.21
N ILE A 318 -6.96 -24.44 4.16
CA ILE A 318 -8.31 -25.00 4.25
C ILE A 318 -8.50 -26.21 3.32
N ASN A 319 -9.55 -26.99 3.56
CA ASN A 319 -9.95 -28.08 2.67
C ASN A 319 -11.19 -27.68 1.87
N ILE A 320 -11.09 -27.71 0.53
CA ILE A 320 -12.23 -27.57 -0.38
C ILE A 320 -12.52 -28.95 -0.95
N GLY A 321 -13.52 -29.60 -0.42
CA GLY A 321 -13.75 -31.03 -0.67
C GLY A 321 -12.57 -31.87 -0.17
N SER A 322 -11.94 -32.66 -1.07
CA SER A 322 -10.73 -33.44 -0.77
C SER A 322 -9.42 -32.73 -1.08
N THR A 323 -9.49 -31.51 -1.60
CA THR A 323 -8.31 -30.73 -2.01
C THR A 323 -7.94 -29.73 -0.92
N ARG A 324 -6.67 -29.76 -0.50
CA ARG A 324 -6.11 -28.76 0.37
C ARG A 324 -5.70 -27.55 -0.46
N VAL A 325 -6.08 -26.35 0.00
CA VAL A 325 -5.74 -25.07 -0.62
C VAL A 325 -5.15 -24.12 0.42
N GLY A 326 -4.31 -23.22 -0.03
CA GLY A 326 -3.55 -22.32 0.82
C GLY A 326 -2.32 -22.98 1.45
N TYR A 327 -1.36 -22.18 1.85
CA TYR A 327 -0.16 -22.63 2.54
C TYR A 327 -0.36 -22.66 4.06
N GLY A 328 -1.03 -21.61 4.61
CA GLY A 328 -1.12 -21.40 6.05
C GLY A 328 0.26 -21.38 6.69
N ASP A 329 1.25 -20.81 6.00
CA ASP A 329 2.65 -20.80 6.47
C ASP A 329 2.91 -19.64 7.44
N VAL A 330 2.07 -18.61 7.42
CA VAL A 330 2.16 -17.41 8.25
C VAL A 330 1.13 -17.52 9.36
N VAL A 331 1.57 -17.96 10.51
CA VAL A 331 0.70 -18.24 11.66
C VAL A 331 0.93 -17.24 12.78
N VAL A 332 -0.03 -17.11 13.69
CA VAL A 332 0.05 -16.20 14.82
C VAL A 332 1.23 -16.59 15.72
N ALA A 333 2.03 -15.60 16.12
CA ALA A 333 3.15 -15.81 17.04
C ALA A 333 2.69 -15.92 18.49
N ASP A 334 3.35 -16.77 19.30
CA ASP A 334 2.99 -16.98 20.71
C ASP A 334 3.09 -15.69 21.52
N ASN A 335 4.10 -14.88 21.24
CA ASN A 335 4.29 -13.59 21.91
C ASN A 335 3.17 -12.56 21.66
N LEU A 336 2.44 -12.67 20.53
CA LEU A 336 1.25 -11.87 20.28
C LEU A 336 0.06 -12.43 21.07
N LEU A 337 -0.10 -13.75 21.09
CA LEU A 337 -1.19 -14.42 21.83
C LEU A 337 -1.16 -14.09 23.33
N GLU A 338 0.03 -14.02 23.92
CA GLU A 338 0.24 -13.67 25.33
C GLU A 338 -0.17 -12.23 25.68
N GLN A 339 -0.37 -11.35 24.69
CA GLN A 339 -0.78 -9.96 24.93
C GLN A 339 -2.29 -9.80 25.09
N PHE A 340 -3.10 -10.76 24.61
CA PHE A 340 -4.56 -10.69 24.71
C PHE A 340 -5.01 -10.96 26.15
N GLU A 341 -5.89 -10.09 26.63
CA GLU A 341 -6.56 -10.26 27.92
C GLU A 341 -7.69 -11.29 27.80
N ALA A 342 -8.07 -11.90 28.93
CA ALA A 342 -9.19 -12.83 28.94
C ALA A 342 -10.49 -12.14 28.52
N GLY A 343 -11.19 -12.69 27.54
CA GLY A 343 -12.42 -12.12 26.98
C GLY A 343 -12.23 -11.10 25.87
N ASP A 344 -10.99 -10.89 25.39
CA ASP A 344 -10.73 -10.02 24.25
C ASP A 344 -11.31 -10.62 22.95
N ALA A 345 -12.34 -9.98 22.41
CA ALA A 345 -13.05 -10.45 21.22
C ALA A 345 -12.16 -10.53 19.96
N ARG A 346 -11.06 -9.79 19.91
CA ARG A 346 -10.12 -9.85 18.79
C ARG A 346 -9.42 -11.20 18.70
N ARG A 347 -9.42 -11.99 19.79
CA ARG A 347 -8.94 -13.37 19.79
C ARG A 347 -9.87 -14.30 18.98
N GLU A 348 -11.15 -13.95 18.83
CA GLU A 348 -12.14 -14.77 18.11
C GLU A 348 -11.93 -14.80 16.59
N VAL A 349 -11.20 -13.80 16.03
CA VAL A 349 -10.79 -13.85 14.61
C VAL A 349 -9.52 -14.68 14.38
N MET A 350 -9.11 -15.46 15.37
CA MET A 350 -7.98 -16.39 15.32
C MET A 350 -8.50 -17.79 15.61
N VAL A 351 -8.13 -18.76 14.77
CA VAL A 351 -8.65 -20.13 14.82
C VAL A 351 -7.53 -21.14 15.02
N ASP A 352 -7.82 -22.15 15.85
CA ASP A 352 -6.92 -23.29 16.01
C ASP A 352 -6.98 -24.17 14.76
N TYR A 353 -5.82 -24.52 14.23
CA TYR A 353 -5.70 -25.37 13.06
C TYR A 353 -4.63 -26.46 13.28
N VAL A 354 -4.92 -27.68 12.85
CA VAL A 354 -3.96 -28.79 12.85
C VAL A 354 -3.41 -28.96 11.44
N ARG A 355 -2.15 -28.62 11.27
CA ARG A 355 -1.45 -28.76 9.98
C ARG A 355 -1.28 -30.22 9.57
N SER A 356 -0.92 -30.43 8.31
CA SER A 356 -0.72 -31.78 7.75
C SER A 356 0.43 -32.57 8.37
N ASP A 357 1.40 -31.87 8.92
CA ASP A 357 2.54 -32.44 9.64
C ASP A 357 2.22 -32.77 11.12
N GLY A 358 1.02 -32.41 11.57
CA GLY A 358 0.54 -32.61 12.93
C GLY A 358 0.84 -31.45 13.87
N GLU A 359 1.44 -30.36 13.39
CA GLU A 359 1.66 -29.16 14.20
C GLU A 359 0.33 -28.45 14.47
N ASN A 360 0.08 -28.09 15.75
CA ASN A 360 -1.02 -27.21 16.12
C ASN A 360 -0.57 -25.77 15.96
N VAL A 361 -1.31 -25.00 15.19
CA VAL A 361 -1.04 -23.58 14.93
C VAL A 361 -2.30 -22.75 15.12
N ILE A 362 -2.15 -21.44 15.21
CA ILE A 362 -3.26 -20.51 15.22
C ILE A 362 -3.17 -19.67 13.95
N GLU A 363 -4.23 -19.70 13.15
CA GLU A 363 -4.40 -18.96 11.91
C GLU A 363 -5.30 -17.74 12.15
N THR A 364 -5.22 -16.70 11.30
CA THR A 364 -6.14 -15.57 11.37
C THR A 364 -7.23 -15.65 10.32
N ASN A 365 -8.46 -15.25 10.69
CA ASN A 365 -9.62 -15.13 9.81
C ASN A 365 -9.87 -13.68 9.30
N LYS A 366 -8.92 -12.76 9.46
CA LYS A 366 -9.08 -11.42 8.87
C LYS A 366 -9.20 -11.43 7.34
N PHE A 367 -8.65 -12.46 6.70
CA PHE A 367 -8.79 -12.72 5.26
C PHE A 367 -9.22 -14.16 5.08
N GLN A 368 -10.48 -14.40 4.75
CA GLN A 368 -11.08 -15.72 4.76
C GLN A 368 -11.92 -16.06 3.52
N GLY A 369 -11.80 -15.27 2.44
CA GLY A 369 -12.62 -15.42 1.23
C GLY A 369 -14.03 -14.90 1.42
N SER A 370 -14.18 -13.78 2.12
CA SER A 370 -15.45 -13.16 2.53
C SER A 370 -16.42 -12.90 1.36
N LYS A 371 -15.90 -12.84 0.12
CA LYS A 371 -16.69 -12.67 -1.10
C LYS A 371 -17.10 -13.99 -1.78
N GLY A 372 -17.03 -15.10 -1.05
CA GLY A 372 -17.58 -16.39 -1.45
C GLY A 372 -16.67 -17.28 -2.26
N SER A 373 -15.38 -16.95 -2.41
CA SER A 373 -14.36 -17.79 -3.02
C SER A 373 -13.06 -17.67 -2.27
N PHE A 374 -12.25 -18.74 -2.28
CA PHE A 374 -10.94 -18.74 -1.64
C PHE A 374 -10.06 -17.59 -2.17
N GLY A 375 -9.49 -16.82 -1.23
CA GLY A 375 -8.64 -15.66 -1.52
C GLY A 375 -9.38 -14.46 -2.10
N PHE A 376 -10.70 -14.50 -2.21
CA PHE A 376 -11.50 -13.38 -2.74
C PHE A 376 -11.96 -12.48 -1.60
N ASP A 377 -11.03 -11.64 -1.15
CA ASP A 377 -11.22 -10.61 -0.14
C ASP A 377 -10.84 -9.25 -0.71
N ASN A 378 -11.47 -8.20 -0.22
CA ASN A 378 -10.92 -6.85 -0.32
C ASN A 378 -9.86 -6.63 0.76
N VAL A 379 -9.05 -5.58 0.64
CA VAL A 379 -7.99 -5.28 1.61
C VAL A 379 -8.22 -3.90 2.22
N PRO A 380 -8.62 -3.82 3.51
CA PRO A 380 -8.66 -2.56 4.23
C PRO A 380 -7.24 -1.94 4.28
N MET A 381 -7.09 -0.73 3.73
CA MET A 381 -5.81 -0.01 3.71
C MET A 381 -5.77 1.07 4.79
N ILE A 382 -6.93 1.62 5.14
CA ILE A 382 -7.13 2.55 6.27
C ILE A 382 -8.47 2.20 6.91
N ARG A 383 -8.47 1.93 8.23
CA ARG A 383 -9.68 1.69 9.02
C ARG A 383 -9.85 2.77 10.09
N ILE A 384 -11.10 3.08 10.42
CA ILE A 384 -11.42 4.12 11.41
C ILE A 384 -10.85 3.80 12.81
N SER A 385 -10.72 2.53 13.18
CA SER A 385 -10.07 2.11 14.44
C SER A 385 -8.61 2.55 14.51
N GLU A 386 -7.88 2.51 13.39
CA GLU A 386 -6.52 3.06 13.34
C GLU A 386 -6.51 4.56 13.66
N ILE A 387 -7.50 5.30 13.15
CA ILE A 387 -7.55 6.75 13.29
C ILE A 387 -7.83 7.16 14.74
N TYR A 388 -8.67 6.42 15.46
CA TYR A 388 -8.81 6.59 16.91
C TYR A 388 -7.48 6.34 17.64
N LEU A 389 -6.73 5.31 17.25
CA LEU A 389 -5.43 5.00 17.87
C LEU A 389 -4.33 6.01 17.48
N ASN A 390 -4.36 6.55 16.25
CA ASN A 390 -3.49 7.66 15.86
C ASN A 390 -3.74 8.88 16.73
N ARG A 391 -5.02 9.21 16.96
CA ARG A 391 -5.43 10.35 17.78
C ARG A 391 -5.08 10.14 19.25
N ALA A 392 -5.31 8.93 19.78
CA ALA A 392 -4.94 8.57 21.15
C ALA A 392 -3.44 8.73 21.39
N GLU A 393 -2.60 8.18 20.50
CA GLU A 393 -1.14 8.31 20.64
C GLU A 393 -0.70 9.79 20.54
N SER A 394 -1.27 10.54 19.60
CA SER A 394 -0.94 11.95 19.42
C SER A 394 -1.37 12.79 20.63
N TYR A 395 -2.55 12.57 21.18
CA TYR A 395 -3.00 13.22 22.42
C TYR A 395 -2.08 12.90 23.61
N ALA A 396 -1.74 11.63 23.79
CA ALA A 396 -0.85 11.24 24.90
C ALA A 396 0.52 11.91 24.80
N ARG A 397 1.09 11.97 23.59
CA ARG A 397 2.39 12.61 23.35
C ARG A 397 2.35 14.14 23.44
N SER A 398 1.19 14.75 23.23
CA SER A 398 0.96 16.19 23.43
C SER A 398 0.54 16.55 24.87
N GLY A 399 0.43 15.56 25.77
CA GLY A 399 0.07 15.77 27.17
C GLY A 399 -1.43 15.86 27.45
N PHE A 400 -2.30 15.54 26.47
CA PHE A 400 -3.75 15.48 26.61
C PHE A 400 -4.19 14.05 26.99
N GLU A 401 -3.77 13.60 28.18
CA GLU A 401 -3.93 12.22 28.62
C GLU A 401 -5.40 11.80 28.78
N GLY A 402 -6.26 12.74 29.18
CA GLY A 402 -7.70 12.49 29.33
C GLY A 402 -8.37 12.12 28.00
N GLU A 403 -8.08 12.89 26.94
CA GLU A 403 -8.56 12.67 25.59
C GLU A 403 -7.99 11.37 25.00
N ALA A 404 -6.71 11.10 25.26
CA ALA A 404 -6.06 9.86 24.87
C ALA A 404 -6.73 8.62 25.45
N LEU A 405 -7.10 8.69 26.74
CA LEU A 405 -7.81 7.60 27.44
C LEU A 405 -9.22 7.37 26.90
N ILE A 406 -9.91 8.41 26.44
CA ILE A 406 -11.25 8.27 25.82
C ILE A 406 -11.13 7.40 24.56
N ASP A 407 -10.22 7.72 23.66
CA ASP A 407 -10.03 6.96 22.41
C ASP A 407 -9.50 5.54 22.69
N LEU A 408 -8.54 5.40 23.60
CA LEU A 408 -8.00 4.09 23.99
C LEU A 408 -9.10 3.19 24.55
N ASN A 409 -9.90 3.69 25.50
CA ASN A 409 -10.94 2.92 26.16
C ASN A 409 -12.12 2.63 25.20
N LEU A 410 -12.36 3.46 24.20
CA LEU A 410 -13.32 3.16 23.14
C LEU A 410 -12.95 1.86 22.39
N ILE A 411 -11.68 1.70 22.00
CA ILE A 411 -11.18 0.48 21.35
C ILE A 411 -11.26 -0.72 22.29
N ARG A 412 -10.87 -0.55 23.56
CA ARG A 412 -10.91 -1.62 24.56
C ARG A 412 -12.33 -2.08 24.86
N ASN A 413 -13.26 -1.15 25.04
CA ASN A 413 -14.68 -1.47 25.30
C ASN A 413 -15.31 -2.24 24.15
N ARG A 414 -15.02 -1.84 22.90
CA ARG A 414 -15.43 -2.58 21.71
C ARG A 414 -14.86 -4.01 21.71
N ALA A 415 -13.63 -4.20 22.21
CA ALA A 415 -13.02 -5.53 22.35
C ALA A 415 -13.58 -6.34 23.54
N GLY A 416 -14.53 -5.80 24.32
CA GLY A 416 -15.10 -6.44 25.51
C GLY A 416 -14.27 -6.29 26.77
N LEU A 417 -13.29 -5.39 26.75
CA LEU A 417 -12.36 -5.17 27.87
C LEU A 417 -12.78 -3.96 28.71
N ALA A 418 -12.41 -3.98 29.99
CA ALA A 418 -12.65 -2.86 30.89
C ALA A 418 -11.76 -1.66 30.56
N ASP A 419 -12.23 -0.48 30.97
CA ASP A 419 -11.43 0.75 30.95
C ASP A 419 -10.14 0.58 31.78
N ILE A 420 -9.10 1.21 31.28
CA ILE A 420 -7.86 1.42 32.04
C ILE A 420 -7.65 2.89 32.33
N SER A 421 -6.85 3.16 33.36
CA SER A 421 -6.30 4.48 33.64
C SER A 421 -4.79 4.35 33.72
N ALA A 422 -4.08 5.13 32.89
CA ALA A 422 -2.63 5.19 32.85
C ALA A 422 -2.21 6.64 32.56
N THR A 423 -0.99 7.01 32.85
CA THR A 423 -0.45 8.35 32.60
C THR A 423 0.98 8.27 32.08
N GLY A 424 1.47 9.32 31.46
CA GLY A 424 2.85 9.42 30.98
C GLY A 424 3.21 8.29 30.02
N GLU A 425 4.38 7.71 30.20
CA GLU A 425 4.90 6.64 29.34
C GLU A 425 4.06 5.35 29.43
N ASP A 426 3.47 5.04 30.58
CA ASP A 426 2.60 3.88 30.76
C ASP A 426 1.33 3.99 29.88
N LEU A 427 0.80 5.20 29.69
CA LEU A 427 -0.32 5.44 28.78
C LEU A 427 0.10 5.23 27.33
N ILE A 428 1.26 5.76 26.93
CA ILE A 428 1.81 5.59 25.60
C ILE A 428 2.02 4.10 25.27
N GLU A 429 2.64 3.35 26.19
CA GLU A 429 2.84 1.90 25.98
C GLU A 429 1.52 1.13 25.95
N ALA A 430 0.51 1.52 26.73
CA ALA A 430 -0.83 0.93 26.67
C ALA A 430 -1.48 1.19 25.29
N ILE A 431 -1.38 2.41 24.75
CA ILE A 431 -1.89 2.74 23.39
C ILE A 431 -1.15 1.94 22.32
N LEU A 432 0.17 1.83 22.41
CA LEU A 432 0.97 1.06 21.46
C LEU A 432 0.67 -0.44 21.51
N LYS A 433 0.40 -0.98 22.72
CA LYS A 433 -0.07 -2.35 22.89
C LYS A 433 -1.44 -2.54 22.24
N GLU A 434 -2.39 -1.65 22.51
CA GLU A 434 -3.72 -1.70 21.94
C GLU A 434 -3.69 -1.62 20.42
N ARG A 435 -2.85 -0.72 19.86
CA ARG A 435 -2.61 -0.59 18.42
C ARG A 435 -2.05 -1.89 17.81
N ARG A 436 -1.10 -2.54 18.49
CA ARG A 436 -0.55 -3.83 18.05
C ARG A 436 -1.65 -4.91 17.93
N LEU A 437 -2.52 -5.01 18.95
CA LEU A 437 -3.59 -6.01 18.99
C LEU A 437 -4.67 -5.73 17.96
N GLU A 438 -5.04 -4.46 17.81
CA GLU A 438 -6.08 -4.02 16.89
C GLU A 438 -5.70 -4.23 15.43
N LEU A 439 -4.49 -3.82 15.07
CA LEU A 439 -4.02 -3.79 13.68
C LEU A 439 -3.16 -5.02 13.30
N ALA A 440 -3.12 -6.05 14.15
CA ALA A 440 -2.42 -7.29 13.84
C ALA A 440 -2.91 -7.88 12.52
N PHE A 441 -1.98 -8.39 11.70
CA PHE A 441 -2.18 -8.99 10.37
C PHE A 441 -2.57 -8.02 9.25
N GLU A 442 -2.46 -6.70 9.49
CA GLU A 442 -2.79 -5.65 8.52
C GLU A 442 -1.54 -4.89 8.02
N GLY A 443 -0.34 -5.36 8.36
CA GLY A 443 0.92 -4.81 7.87
C GLY A 443 1.44 -3.57 8.61
N HIS A 444 0.96 -3.29 9.82
CA HIS A 444 1.34 -2.11 10.59
C HIS A 444 2.57 -2.31 11.49
N ARG A 445 2.72 -3.49 12.09
CA ARG A 445 3.63 -3.70 13.22
C ARG A 445 5.09 -3.34 12.96
N PHE A 446 5.64 -3.73 11.82
CA PHE A 446 7.02 -3.41 11.45
C PHE A 446 7.25 -1.90 11.38
N PHE A 447 6.34 -1.21 10.73
CA PHE A 447 6.43 0.23 10.56
C PHE A 447 6.20 0.99 11.88
N ASP A 448 5.37 0.48 12.80
CA ASP A 448 5.24 1.04 14.13
C ASP A 448 6.55 0.92 14.93
N LEU A 449 7.25 -0.21 14.84
CA LEU A 449 8.55 -0.37 15.49
C LEU A 449 9.61 0.56 14.89
N THR A 450 9.68 0.65 13.56
CA THR A 450 10.71 1.46 12.88
C THR A 450 10.48 2.96 13.02
N ARG A 451 9.21 3.45 12.97
CA ARG A 451 8.92 4.87 13.21
C ARG A 451 9.26 5.33 14.63
N LEU A 452 9.27 4.39 15.59
CA LEU A 452 9.61 4.64 16.98
C LEU A 452 11.08 4.37 17.31
N GLY A 453 11.91 4.00 16.32
CA GLY A 453 13.31 3.64 16.54
C GLY A 453 13.50 2.42 17.45
N LYS A 454 12.48 1.56 17.56
CA LYS A 454 12.51 0.39 18.45
C LYS A 454 13.19 -0.80 17.76
N ASN A 455 13.89 -1.61 18.56
CA ASN A 455 14.39 -2.91 18.09
C ASN A 455 13.21 -3.81 17.69
N ILE A 456 13.45 -4.72 16.76
CA ILE A 456 12.43 -5.63 16.25
C ILE A 456 12.59 -6.98 16.95
N PRO A 457 11.71 -7.32 17.89
CA PRO A 457 11.69 -8.64 18.51
C PRO A 457 11.44 -9.71 17.47
N LYS A 458 11.98 -10.90 17.67
CA LYS A 458 11.76 -12.07 16.82
C LYS A 458 11.57 -13.29 17.71
N GLU A 459 10.67 -14.19 17.28
CA GLU A 459 10.42 -15.43 18.00
C GLU A 459 11.44 -16.52 17.66
N THR A 460 11.79 -16.64 16.38
CA THR A 460 12.60 -17.74 15.85
C THR A 460 14.09 -17.42 15.65
N ILE A 461 14.45 -16.15 15.69
CA ILE A 461 15.83 -15.65 15.58
C ILE A 461 16.07 -14.56 16.64
N ALA A 462 17.34 -14.13 16.77
CA ALA A 462 17.68 -13.03 17.66
C ALA A 462 16.94 -11.73 17.29
N THR A 463 16.59 -10.91 18.28
CA THR A 463 16.08 -9.54 18.10
C THR A 463 16.97 -8.75 17.15
N ILE A 464 16.37 -8.09 16.17
CA ILE A 464 17.07 -7.23 15.21
C ILE A 464 17.20 -5.84 15.83
N PRO A 465 18.40 -5.34 16.11
CA PRO A 465 18.60 -3.97 16.57
C PRO A 465 18.10 -2.96 15.55
N PHE A 466 17.56 -1.83 15.99
CA PHE A 466 17.16 -0.75 15.07
C PHE A 466 18.34 -0.22 14.23
N SER A 467 19.58 -0.34 14.73
CA SER A 467 20.79 0.01 14.00
C SER A 467 21.22 -1.03 12.94
N ASP A 468 20.50 -2.14 12.82
CA ASP A 468 20.76 -3.13 11.75
C ASP A 468 20.29 -2.57 10.40
N TYR A 469 21.16 -2.58 9.40
CA TYR A 469 20.84 -2.05 8.07
C TYR A 469 19.63 -2.77 7.41
N ARG A 470 19.37 -4.01 7.80
CA ARG A 470 18.28 -4.85 7.26
C ARG A 470 16.89 -4.42 7.69
N ILE A 471 16.74 -3.36 8.48
CA ILE A 471 15.44 -2.70 8.66
C ILE A 471 15.01 -1.94 7.40
N LEU A 472 15.95 -1.59 6.51
CA LEU A 472 15.64 -1.04 5.19
C LEU A 472 15.62 -2.16 4.16
N ALA A 473 14.73 -2.06 3.18
CA ALA A 473 14.79 -2.92 2.00
C ALA A 473 15.91 -2.44 1.06
N PRO A 474 16.63 -3.36 0.37
CA PRO A 474 17.52 -2.96 -0.71
C PRO A 474 16.74 -2.36 -1.88
N LEU A 475 17.36 -1.43 -2.61
CA LEU A 475 16.82 -1.01 -3.89
C LEU A 475 16.93 -2.17 -4.89
N PRO A 476 15.96 -2.34 -5.81
CA PRO A 476 16.01 -3.39 -6.82
C PRO A 476 17.27 -3.26 -7.71
N LEU A 477 17.96 -4.36 -7.97
CA LEU A 477 19.21 -4.35 -8.73
C LEU A 477 19.02 -3.86 -10.16
N ASN A 478 17.91 -4.20 -10.82
CA ASN A 478 17.58 -3.71 -12.15
C ASN A 478 17.45 -2.18 -12.20
N GLU A 479 16.97 -1.55 -11.13
CA GLU A 479 16.89 -0.09 -11.05
C GLU A 479 18.26 0.55 -10.88
N LEU A 480 19.13 -0.04 -10.05
CA LEU A 480 20.50 0.41 -9.86
C LEU A 480 21.34 0.26 -11.14
N ASP A 481 21.06 -0.77 -11.94
CA ASP A 481 21.75 -1.01 -13.21
C ASP A 481 21.35 0.01 -14.29
N VAL A 482 20.11 0.47 -14.28
CA VAL A 482 19.57 1.42 -15.26
C VAL A 482 19.80 2.87 -14.84
N ASN A 483 19.53 3.20 -13.58
CA ASN A 483 19.73 4.54 -13.02
C ASN A 483 20.98 4.60 -12.15
N THR A 484 22.10 4.97 -12.73
CA THR A 484 23.39 5.07 -12.04
C THR A 484 23.48 6.24 -11.03
N ASN A 485 22.46 7.11 -10.95
CA ASN A 485 22.36 8.17 -9.95
C ASN A 485 21.82 7.65 -8.61
N LEU A 486 21.27 6.44 -8.58
CA LEU A 486 20.77 5.85 -7.36
C LEU A 486 21.89 5.37 -6.45
N ILE A 487 21.88 5.82 -5.22
CA ILE A 487 22.75 5.34 -4.15
C ILE A 487 22.01 4.21 -3.42
N PRO A 488 22.54 2.98 -3.33
CA PRO A 488 21.90 1.89 -2.61
C PRO A 488 21.80 2.19 -1.11
N ASN A 489 20.92 1.46 -0.42
CA ASN A 489 20.84 1.51 1.04
C ASN A 489 22.14 0.95 1.64
N PRO A 490 22.53 1.37 2.87
CA PRO A 490 23.80 0.98 3.48
C PRO A 490 23.98 -0.53 3.52
N LYS A 491 25.17 -0.98 3.14
CA LYS A 491 25.63 -2.40 3.16
C LYS A 491 24.91 -3.35 2.17
N TYR A 492 24.17 -2.80 1.21
CA TYR A 492 23.63 -3.56 0.08
C TYR A 492 24.47 -3.38 -1.19
#